data_e2cdcb8f40f861a3d44c638a18e184ff
#
_entry.id   e2cdcb8f40f861a3d44c638a18e184ff
#
_cell.length_a   1.000
_cell.length_b   1.000
_cell.length_c   1.000
_cell.angle_alpha   90.00
_cell.angle_beta   90.00
_cell.angle_gamma   90.00
#
_symmetry.space_group_name_H-M   'P 1'
#
loop_
_entity.id
_entity.type
_entity.pdbx_description
1 polymer ?
#
loop_
_entity_poly.entity_id
_entity_poly.type
_entity_poly.pdbx_seq_one_letter_code
_entity_poly.pdbx_strand_id
1 'polypeptide(L)'
;MLSGIKWQASSLAIASLVLLPLIALLVISSQANMQLWQHLSSTVLPEYVRNSLLLMLGVSAITLTLGVGSAWLVTQYRFPGIRFFDWALLLPLAMPAYISAYSYTGLLDVAGPIQTWLRDAFGWSVGDYWFPPIRSLSGAVLVMGCVLYPYVYLLARSAFLSQSQHFRDVAALMGYSRRQAFMRITLPIARPAVSA
;
A
#
# COMPACT_ATOMS: atom_id res chain seq x y z
N MET A 1 45.53 -8.50 3.04
CA MET A 1 45.35 -7.07 2.72
C MET A 1 44.67 -6.82 1.36
N LEU A 2 44.97 -7.60 0.30
CA LEU A 2 44.40 -7.38 -1.05
C LEU A 2 42.88 -7.68 -1.20
N SER A 3 42.27 -8.46 -0.31
CA SER A 3 40.82 -8.76 -0.35
C SER A 3 39.97 -7.55 0.07
N GLY A 4 40.44 -6.75 1.04
CA GLY A 4 39.70 -5.58 1.49
C GLY A 4 39.58 -4.48 0.43
N ILE A 5 40.62 -4.29 -0.37
CA ILE A 5 40.67 -3.27 -1.44
C ILE A 5 39.69 -3.62 -2.56
N LYS A 6 39.57 -4.92 -2.89
CA LYS A 6 38.60 -5.40 -3.94
C LYS A 6 37.15 -5.18 -3.51
N TRP A 7 36.84 -5.43 -2.25
CA TRP A 7 35.49 -5.18 -1.70
C TRP A 7 35.16 -3.69 -1.65
N GLN A 8 36.11 -2.85 -1.26
CA GLN A 8 35.92 -1.39 -1.26
C GLN A 8 35.73 -0.85 -2.68
N ALA A 9 36.52 -1.34 -3.65
CA ALA A 9 36.40 -0.93 -5.05
C ALA A 9 35.04 -1.34 -5.65
N SER A 10 34.60 -2.56 -5.41
CA SER A 10 33.27 -3.01 -5.88
C SER A 10 32.12 -2.25 -5.21
N SER A 11 32.20 -1.98 -3.90
CA SER A 11 31.19 -1.18 -3.20
C SER A 11 31.11 0.24 -3.72
N LEU A 12 32.26 0.86 -3.98
CA LEU A 12 32.36 2.20 -4.58
C LEU A 12 31.80 2.22 -6.01
N ALA A 13 32.09 1.21 -6.82
CA ALA A 13 31.56 1.11 -8.18
C ALA A 13 30.03 0.98 -8.18
N ILE A 14 29.46 0.14 -7.30
CA ILE A 14 28.00 0.00 -7.15
C ILE A 14 27.39 1.30 -6.64
N ALA A 15 27.99 1.93 -5.62
CA ALA A 15 27.50 3.21 -5.10
C ALA A 15 27.54 4.31 -6.16
N SER A 16 28.62 4.38 -6.95
CA SER A 16 28.73 5.34 -8.06
C SER A 16 27.67 5.10 -9.13
N LEU A 17 27.40 3.85 -9.48
CA LEU A 17 26.34 3.49 -10.45
C LEU A 17 24.95 3.93 -9.98
N VAL A 18 24.65 3.75 -8.69
CA VAL A 18 23.37 4.15 -8.09
C VAL A 18 23.27 5.67 -7.94
N LEU A 19 24.35 6.34 -7.61
CA LEU A 19 24.38 7.79 -7.42
C LEU A 19 24.41 8.58 -8.73
N LEU A 20 24.92 7.98 -9.81
CA LEU A 20 25.06 8.66 -11.11
C LEU A 20 23.74 9.28 -11.62
N PRO A 21 22.59 8.60 -11.65
CA PRO A 21 21.33 9.21 -12.08
C PRO A 21 20.86 10.32 -11.13
N LEU A 22 21.13 10.21 -9.82
CA LEU A 22 20.77 11.26 -8.86
C LEU A 22 21.62 12.51 -9.07
N ILE A 23 22.94 12.34 -9.29
CA ILE A 23 23.84 13.43 -9.61
C ILE A 23 23.45 14.08 -10.94
N ALA A 24 23.13 13.29 -11.97
CA ALA A 24 22.67 13.81 -13.25
C ALA A 24 21.40 14.66 -13.08
N LEU A 25 20.43 14.22 -12.29
CA LEU A 25 19.23 15.00 -11.98
C LEU A 25 19.56 16.32 -11.26
N LEU A 26 20.47 16.31 -10.29
CA LEU A 26 20.91 17.53 -9.59
C LEU A 26 21.59 18.50 -10.54
N VAL A 27 22.48 18.03 -11.43
CA VAL A 27 23.15 18.87 -12.42
C VAL A 27 22.16 19.47 -13.41
N ILE A 28 21.22 18.68 -13.94
CA ILE A 28 20.18 19.17 -14.87
C ILE A 28 19.29 20.19 -14.17
N SER A 29 18.87 19.93 -12.93
CA SER A 29 18.02 20.85 -12.19
C SER A 29 18.72 22.17 -11.84
N SER A 30 20.04 22.15 -11.61
CA SER A 30 20.83 23.36 -11.35
C SER A 30 21.01 24.25 -12.59
N GLN A 31 20.89 23.67 -13.79
CA GLN A 31 20.93 24.41 -15.06
C GLN A 31 19.56 24.96 -15.47
N ALA A 32 18.51 24.63 -14.75
CA ALA A 32 17.15 25.08 -15.05
C ALA A 32 17.06 26.62 -14.88
N ASN A 33 16.52 27.29 -15.90
CA ASN A 33 16.33 28.74 -15.88
C ASN A 33 15.27 29.11 -14.80
N MET A 34 15.47 30.27 -14.15
CA MET A 34 14.52 30.79 -13.15
C MET A 34 13.10 30.96 -13.70
N GLN A 35 12.94 31.27 -14.97
CA GLN A 35 11.63 31.34 -15.63
C GLN A 35 10.93 29.97 -15.68
N LEU A 36 11.68 28.88 -15.92
CA LEU A 36 11.15 27.53 -15.89
C LEU A 36 10.68 27.15 -14.49
N TRP A 37 11.47 27.50 -13.46
CA TRP A 37 11.09 27.25 -12.06
C TRP A 37 9.84 28.03 -11.66
N GLN A 38 9.73 29.29 -12.04
CA GLN A 38 8.54 30.11 -11.80
C GLN A 38 7.30 29.52 -12.51
N HIS A 39 7.45 29.11 -13.74
CA HIS A 39 6.36 28.48 -14.49
C HIS A 39 5.92 27.16 -13.84
N LEU A 40 6.86 26.26 -13.51
CA LEU A 40 6.56 24.98 -12.85
C LEU A 40 5.89 25.19 -11.49
N SER A 41 6.40 26.11 -10.68
CA SER A 41 5.87 26.35 -9.33
C SER A 41 4.47 26.95 -9.34
N SER A 42 4.12 27.74 -10.36
CA SER A 42 2.81 28.36 -10.46
C SER A 42 1.75 27.50 -11.16
N THR A 43 2.16 26.52 -11.97
CA THR A 43 1.22 25.74 -12.80
C THR A 43 1.13 24.27 -12.38
N VAL A 44 2.22 23.54 -12.51
CA VAL A 44 2.22 22.07 -12.46
C VAL A 44 2.54 21.53 -11.08
N LEU A 45 3.48 22.17 -10.38
CA LEU A 45 3.99 21.68 -9.08
C LEU A 45 2.91 21.57 -8.00
N PRO A 46 2.01 22.57 -7.82
CA PRO A 46 0.95 22.48 -6.83
C PRO A 46 0.00 21.30 -7.06
N GLU A 47 -0.33 21.04 -8.33
CA GLU A 47 -1.18 19.91 -8.71
C GLU A 47 -0.49 18.57 -8.44
N TYR A 48 0.77 18.44 -8.81
CA TYR A 48 1.54 17.22 -8.55
C TYR A 48 1.71 16.95 -7.06
N VAL A 49 2.03 17.97 -6.28
CA VAL A 49 2.15 17.84 -4.82
C VAL A 49 0.82 17.42 -4.21
N ARG A 50 -0.28 18.08 -4.59
CA ARG A 50 -1.62 17.73 -4.12
C ARG A 50 -1.97 16.28 -4.47
N ASN A 51 -1.79 15.88 -5.71
CA ASN A 51 -2.12 14.53 -6.18
C ASN A 51 -1.24 13.47 -5.50
N SER A 52 0.04 13.75 -5.29
CA SER A 52 0.96 12.87 -4.55
C SER A 52 0.56 12.72 -3.09
N LEU A 53 0.19 13.80 -2.42
CA LEU A 53 -0.29 13.77 -1.03
C LEU A 53 -1.61 13.00 -0.91
N LEU A 54 -2.55 13.24 -1.80
CA LEU A 54 -3.83 12.52 -1.82
C LEU A 54 -3.63 11.03 -2.10
N LEU A 55 -2.74 10.68 -3.05
CA LEU A 55 -2.37 9.30 -3.33
C LEU A 55 -1.76 8.63 -2.10
N MET A 56 -0.76 9.26 -1.49
CA MET A 56 -0.08 8.75 -0.30
C MET A 56 -1.05 8.53 0.86
N LEU A 57 -1.88 9.52 1.18
CA LEU A 57 -2.86 9.41 2.27
C LEU A 57 -3.93 8.36 1.96
N GLY A 58 -4.45 8.34 0.74
CA GLY A 58 -5.47 7.38 0.33
C GLY A 58 -4.98 5.94 0.33
N VAL A 59 -3.80 5.68 -0.26
CA VAL A 59 -3.18 4.36 -0.25
C VAL A 59 -2.87 3.92 1.17
N SER A 60 -2.28 4.79 2.00
CA SER A 60 -2.00 4.49 3.41
C SER A 60 -3.28 4.16 4.19
N ALA A 61 -4.35 4.90 3.99
CA ALA A 61 -5.63 4.63 4.66
C ALA A 61 -6.20 3.26 4.28
N ILE A 62 -6.17 2.90 3.00
CA ILE A 62 -6.64 1.58 2.53
C ILE A 62 -5.73 0.46 3.02
N THR A 63 -4.42 0.59 2.87
CA THR A 63 -3.47 -0.44 3.28
C THR A 63 -3.49 -0.69 4.78
N LEU A 64 -3.59 0.36 5.59
CA LEU A 64 -3.72 0.25 7.05
C LEU A 64 -5.04 -0.41 7.45
N THR A 65 -6.16 0.03 6.87
CA THR A 65 -7.47 -0.56 7.19
C THR A 65 -7.56 -2.03 6.79
N LEU A 66 -7.18 -2.36 5.58
CA LEU A 66 -7.20 -3.75 5.09
C LEU A 66 -6.13 -4.60 5.78
N GLY A 67 -4.90 -4.11 5.88
CA GLY A 67 -3.78 -4.87 6.44
C GLY A 67 -3.93 -5.12 7.94
N VAL A 68 -4.16 -4.07 8.73
CA VAL A 68 -4.34 -4.22 10.18
C VAL A 68 -5.65 -4.93 10.51
N GLY A 69 -6.74 -4.60 9.78
CA GLY A 69 -8.05 -5.22 9.99
C GLY A 69 -8.03 -6.72 9.72
N SER A 70 -7.47 -7.15 8.58
CA SER A 70 -7.36 -8.57 8.25
C SER A 70 -6.39 -9.31 9.19
N ALA A 71 -5.26 -8.70 9.54
CA ALA A 71 -4.33 -9.27 10.51
C ALA A 71 -4.99 -9.48 11.88
N TRP A 72 -5.77 -8.52 12.34
CA TRP A 72 -6.52 -8.63 13.58
C TRP A 72 -7.56 -9.76 13.53
N LEU A 73 -8.34 -9.84 12.44
CA LEU A 73 -9.34 -10.90 12.29
C LEU A 73 -8.71 -12.29 12.32
N VAL A 74 -7.64 -12.50 11.55
CA VAL A 74 -6.98 -13.81 11.46
C VAL A 74 -6.26 -14.22 12.75
N THR A 75 -5.74 -13.25 13.52
CA THR A 75 -4.99 -13.56 14.75
C THR A 75 -5.88 -13.65 15.99
N GLN A 76 -7.03 -12.98 16.03
CA GLN A 76 -7.86 -12.87 17.23
C GLN A 76 -9.13 -13.71 17.19
N TYR A 77 -9.58 -14.13 16.03
CA TYR A 77 -10.80 -14.90 15.86
C TYR A 77 -10.50 -16.28 15.29
N ARG A 78 -11.30 -17.27 15.70
CA ARG A 78 -11.29 -18.61 15.13
C ARG A 78 -12.58 -18.78 14.31
N PHE A 79 -12.47 -18.97 13.00
CA PHE A 79 -13.58 -19.21 12.10
C PHE A 79 -13.20 -20.29 11.07
N PRO A 80 -14.17 -20.98 10.48
CA PRO A 80 -13.90 -21.98 9.44
C PRO A 80 -13.20 -21.31 8.26
N GLY A 81 -12.12 -21.95 7.75
CA GLY A 81 -11.34 -21.42 6.65
C GLY A 81 -10.20 -20.44 7.04
N ILE A 82 -9.97 -20.16 8.33
CA ILE A 82 -8.92 -19.23 8.77
C ILE A 82 -7.54 -19.54 8.16
N ARG A 83 -7.19 -20.83 8.04
CA ARG A 83 -5.90 -21.25 7.45
C ARG A 83 -5.81 -20.89 5.97
N PHE A 84 -6.93 -20.94 5.27
CA PHE A 84 -7.00 -20.52 3.86
C PHE A 84 -6.85 -18.99 3.76
N PHE A 85 -7.59 -18.24 4.57
CA PHE A 85 -7.50 -16.77 4.56
C PHE A 85 -6.13 -16.25 5.00
N ASP A 86 -5.49 -16.91 5.96
CA ASP A 86 -4.14 -16.55 6.43
C ASP A 86 -3.12 -16.55 5.29
N TRP A 87 -3.25 -17.48 4.37
CA TRP A 87 -2.42 -17.58 3.18
C TRP A 87 -2.96 -16.75 2.01
N ALA A 88 -4.27 -16.78 1.75
CA ALA A 88 -4.89 -16.13 0.62
C ALA A 88 -4.73 -14.59 0.64
N LEU A 89 -4.66 -13.99 1.82
CA LEU A 89 -4.40 -12.55 2.00
C LEU A 89 -3.01 -12.13 1.52
N LEU A 90 -2.10 -13.07 1.30
CA LEU A 90 -0.77 -12.81 0.76
C LEU A 90 -0.69 -12.94 -0.77
N LEU A 91 -1.75 -13.43 -1.42
CA LEU A 91 -1.76 -13.64 -2.87
C LEU A 91 -1.37 -12.41 -3.70
N PRO A 92 -1.77 -11.18 -3.34
CA PRO A 92 -1.36 -10.00 -4.11
C PRO A 92 0.16 -9.81 -4.17
N LEU A 93 0.92 -10.30 -3.19
CA LEU A 93 2.40 -10.26 -3.22
C LEU A 93 3.01 -11.22 -4.26
N ALA A 94 2.29 -12.25 -4.67
CA ALA A 94 2.78 -13.19 -5.67
C ALA A 94 2.80 -12.58 -7.08
N MET A 95 2.10 -11.46 -7.29
CA MET A 95 2.03 -10.78 -8.57
C MET A 95 2.84 -9.48 -8.54
N PRO A 96 3.67 -9.21 -9.56
CA PRO A 96 4.30 -7.90 -9.72
C PRO A 96 3.25 -6.77 -9.73
N ALA A 97 3.53 -5.68 -9.04
CA ALA A 97 2.56 -4.59 -8.83
C ALA A 97 2.00 -4.03 -10.16
N TYR A 98 2.83 -3.93 -11.20
CA TYR A 98 2.40 -3.44 -12.51
C TYR A 98 1.42 -4.41 -13.21
N ILE A 99 1.59 -5.72 -13.05
CA ILE A 99 0.66 -6.73 -13.60
C ILE A 99 -0.68 -6.63 -12.88
N SER A 100 -0.66 -6.52 -11.56
CA SER A 100 -1.86 -6.30 -10.77
C SER A 100 -2.59 -5.03 -11.20
N ALA A 101 -1.88 -3.91 -11.32
CA ALA A 101 -2.47 -2.64 -11.77
C ALA A 101 -3.09 -2.75 -13.17
N TYR A 102 -2.40 -3.41 -14.10
CA TYR A 102 -2.91 -3.65 -15.45
C TYR A 102 -4.17 -4.53 -15.42
N SER A 103 -4.15 -5.62 -14.65
CA SER A 103 -5.28 -6.54 -14.51
C SER A 103 -6.51 -5.86 -13.90
N TYR A 104 -6.35 -5.11 -12.80
CA TYR A 104 -7.44 -4.35 -12.20
C TYR A 104 -8.00 -3.30 -13.15
N THR A 105 -7.13 -2.59 -13.87
CA THR A 105 -7.56 -1.62 -14.88
C THR A 105 -8.36 -2.31 -15.98
N GLY A 106 -7.86 -3.42 -16.53
CA GLY A 106 -8.57 -4.17 -17.57
C GLY A 106 -9.91 -4.76 -17.11
N LEU A 107 -10.00 -5.20 -15.85
CA LEU A 107 -11.23 -5.73 -15.28
C LEU A 107 -12.30 -4.66 -15.03
N LEU A 108 -11.90 -3.47 -14.58
CA LEU A 108 -12.79 -2.41 -14.12
C LEU A 108 -13.02 -1.30 -15.14
N ASP A 109 -12.33 -1.32 -16.28
CA ASP A 109 -12.53 -0.34 -17.37
C ASP A 109 -13.93 -0.46 -17.96
N VAL A 110 -14.40 0.59 -18.66
CA VAL A 110 -15.73 0.64 -19.31
C VAL A 110 -15.95 -0.54 -20.24
N ALA A 111 -14.94 -0.94 -21.00
CA ALA A 111 -14.97 -2.11 -21.87
C ALA A 111 -14.59 -3.42 -21.15
N GLY A 112 -14.32 -3.35 -19.84
CA GLY A 112 -13.89 -4.50 -19.05
C GLY A 112 -15.02 -5.48 -18.75
N PRO A 113 -14.66 -6.74 -18.42
CA PRO A 113 -15.64 -7.81 -18.24
C PRO A 113 -16.64 -7.53 -17.10
N ILE A 114 -16.24 -6.82 -16.05
CA ILE A 114 -17.13 -6.52 -14.91
C ILE A 114 -18.24 -5.56 -15.34
N GLN A 115 -17.89 -4.47 -16.00
CA GLN A 115 -18.92 -3.50 -16.45
C GLN A 115 -19.77 -4.06 -17.59
N THR A 116 -19.18 -4.89 -18.46
CA THR A 116 -19.93 -5.59 -19.52
C THR A 116 -20.94 -6.55 -18.90
N TRP A 117 -20.52 -7.38 -17.95
CA TRP A 117 -21.41 -8.28 -17.24
C TRP A 117 -22.57 -7.54 -16.51
N LEU A 118 -22.25 -6.40 -15.86
CA LEU A 118 -23.29 -5.57 -15.22
C LEU A 118 -24.31 -5.07 -16.24
N ARG A 119 -23.87 -4.58 -17.39
CA ARG A 119 -24.76 -4.11 -18.45
C ARG A 119 -25.64 -5.22 -18.99
N ASP A 120 -25.05 -6.39 -19.24
CA ASP A 120 -25.80 -7.55 -19.76
C ASP A 120 -26.81 -8.08 -18.72
N ALA A 121 -26.44 -8.12 -17.44
CA ALA A 121 -27.29 -8.62 -16.37
C ALA A 121 -28.50 -7.71 -16.06
N PHE A 122 -28.32 -6.40 -16.17
CA PHE A 122 -29.35 -5.41 -15.80
C PHE A 122 -29.96 -4.70 -17.01
N GLY A 123 -29.53 -5.00 -18.24
CA GLY A 123 -30.00 -4.35 -19.45
C GLY A 123 -29.60 -2.87 -19.56
N TRP A 124 -28.48 -2.48 -18.93
CA TRP A 124 -28.01 -1.10 -18.90
C TRP A 124 -27.10 -0.80 -20.09
N SER A 125 -27.11 0.48 -20.49
CA SER A 125 -26.14 1.03 -21.44
C SER A 125 -25.03 1.78 -20.73
N VAL A 126 -23.98 2.15 -21.47
CA VAL A 126 -22.90 3.00 -20.95
C VAL A 126 -23.49 4.38 -20.58
N GLY A 127 -23.38 4.76 -19.32
CA GLY A 127 -23.91 6.03 -18.81
C GLY A 127 -25.19 5.92 -18.00
N ASP A 128 -25.90 4.76 -18.01
CA ASP A 128 -27.11 4.55 -17.22
C ASP A 128 -26.83 4.34 -15.74
N TYR A 129 -25.59 4.05 -15.38
CA TYR A 129 -25.17 3.80 -14.00
C TYR A 129 -23.87 4.52 -13.68
N TRP A 130 -23.69 4.86 -12.41
CA TRP A 130 -22.43 5.43 -11.94
C TRP A 130 -21.43 4.32 -11.62
N PHE A 131 -20.27 4.40 -12.24
CA PHE A 131 -19.13 3.55 -11.93
C PHE A 131 -17.85 4.42 -11.80
N PRO A 132 -17.06 4.28 -10.72
CA PRO A 132 -15.90 5.13 -10.52
C PRO A 132 -14.88 4.88 -11.64
N PRO A 133 -14.37 5.94 -12.30
CA PRO A 133 -13.38 5.78 -13.35
C PRO A 133 -12.09 5.18 -12.79
N ILE A 134 -11.70 4.02 -13.30
CA ILE A 134 -10.49 3.34 -12.82
C ILE A 134 -9.21 4.12 -13.16
N ARG A 135 -9.20 4.82 -14.31
CA ARG A 135 -8.09 5.66 -14.77
C ARG A 135 -8.18 7.07 -14.15
N SER A 136 -8.17 7.12 -12.82
CA SER A 136 -8.27 8.33 -12.02
C SER A 136 -7.40 8.20 -10.77
N LEU A 137 -7.25 9.30 -10.03
CA LEU A 137 -6.54 9.28 -8.75
C LEU A 137 -7.21 8.32 -7.74
N SER A 138 -8.54 8.31 -7.69
CA SER A 138 -9.29 7.39 -6.82
C SER A 138 -9.12 5.92 -7.22
N GLY A 139 -9.10 5.63 -8.53
CA GLY A 139 -8.79 4.31 -9.05
C GLY A 139 -7.37 3.86 -8.70
N ALA A 140 -6.39 4.74 -8.85
CA ALA A 140 -5.00 4.48 -8.47
C ALA A 140 -4.88 4.20 -6.96
N VAL A 141 -5.54 4.99 -6.11
CA VAL A 141 -5.58 4.79 -4.66
C VAL A 141 -6.17 3.41 -4.31
N LEU A 142 -7.27 3.04 -4.94
CA LEU A 142 -7.93 1.74 -4.70
C LEU A 142 -7.03 0.59 -5.11
N VAL A 143 -6.53 0.61 -6.35
CA VAL A 143 -5.69 -0.47 -6.89
C VAL A 143 -4.40 -0.62 -6.09
N MET A 144 -3.67 0.47 -5.85
CA MET A 144 -2.44 0.43 -5.07
C MET A 144 -2.70 -0.01 -3.63
N GLY A 145 -3.78 0.47 -3.02
CA GLY A 145 -4.19 0.04 -1.68
C GLY A 145 -4.45 -1.47 -1.60
N CYS A 146 -5.18 -2.02 -2.57
CA CYS A 146 -5.46 -3.46 -2.67
C CYS A 146 -4.24 -4.33 -3.01
N VAL A 147 -3.23 -3.76 -3.65
CA VAL A 147 -1.99 -4.49 -3.99
C VAL A 147 -0.97 -4.44 -2.86
N LEU A 148 -0.90 -3.32 -2.13
CA LEU A 148 0.13 -3.08 -1.12
C LEU A 148 -0.29 -3.45 0.32
N TYR A 149 -1.59 -3.66 0.60
CA TYR A 149 -2.04 -4.01 1.96
C TYR A 149 -1.35 -5.26 2.56
N PRO A 150 -0.89 -6.27 1.79
CA PRO A 150 -0.27 -7.44 2.39
C PRO A 150 1.05 -7.15 3.11
N TYR A 151 1.76 -6.08 2.75
CA TYR A 151 2.94 -5.64 3.50
C TYR A 151 2.56 -5.23 4.92
N VAL A 152 1.51 -4.40 5.05
CA VAL A 152 0.98 -3.99 6.36
C VAL A 152 0.39 -5.19 7.10
N TYR A 153 -0.30 -6.10 6.39
CA TYR A 153 -0.83 -7.33 6.95
C TYR A 153 0.26 -8.18 7.61
N LEU A 154 1.38 -8.43 6.91
CA LEU A 154 2.49 -9.24 7.44
C LEU A 154 3.09 -8.63 8.70
N LEU A 155 3.36 -7.33 8.69
CA LEU A 155 3.94 -6.63 9.83
C LEU A 155 2.97 -6.62 11.02
N ALA A 156 1.71 -6.26 10.79
CA ALA A 156 0.69 -6.26 11.82
C ALA A 156 0.43 -7.67 12.38
N ARG A 157 0.34 -8.69 11.51
CA ARG A 157 0.17 -10.08 11.91
C ARG A 157 1.32 -10.57 12.79
N SER A 158 2.55 -10.31 12.39
CA SER A 158 3.74 -10.66 13.20
C SER A 158 3.71 -9.97 14.56
N ALA A 159 3.39 -8.67 14.60
CA ALA A 159 3.28 -7.91 15.83
C ALA A 159 2.16 -8.45 16.75
N PHE A 160 1.00 -8.83 16.19
CA PHE A 160 -0.10 -9.38 16.98
C PHE A 160 0.18 -10.80 17.52
N LEU A 161 0.92 -11.62 16.75
CA LEU A 161 1.31 -12.96 17.19
C LEU A 161 2.42 -12.93 18.24
N SER A 162 3.31 -11.94 18.20
CA SER A 162 4.38 -11.77 19.19
C SER A 162 3.90 -11.24 20.53
N GLN A 163 2.68 -10.69 20.60
CA GLN A 163 2.10 -10.22 21.85
C GLN A 163 1.76 -11.39 22.77
N SER A 164 2.23 -11.30 24.01
CA SER A 164 1.95 -12.31 25.03
C SER A 164 0.44 -12.50 25.27
N GLN A 165 0.00 -13.75 25.47
CA GLN A 165 -1.37 -14.05 25.84
C GLN A 165 -1.80 -13.35 27.14
N HIS A 166 -0.86 -13.07 28.04
CA HIS A 166 -1.12 -12.34 29.28
C HIS A 166 -1.81 -11.00 29.09
N PHE A 167 -1.52 -10.26 28.02
CA PHE A 167 -2.22 -8.98 27.73
C PHE A 167 -3.71 -9.19 27.46
N ARG A 168 -4.06 -10.31 26.82
CA ARG A 168 -5.46 -10.66 26.54
C ARG A 168 -6.19 -11.11 27.81
N ASP A 169 -5.51 -11.86 28.64
CA ASP A 169 -6.07 -12.35 29.92
C ASP A 169 -6.29 -11.18 30.88
N VAL A 170 -5.34 -10.24 30.96
CA VAL A 170 -5.50 -9.01 31.74
C VAL A 170 -6.65 -8.16 31.21
N ALA A 171 -6.78 -8.00 29.89
CA ALA A 171 -7.89 -7.27 29.30
C ALA A 171 -9.25 -7.91 29.61
N ALA A 172 -9.32 -9.24 29.62
CA ALA A 172 -10.52 -9.98 29.99
C ALA A 172 -10.87 -9.81 31.48
N LEU A 173 -9.86 -9.86 32.36
CA LEU A 173 -10.03 -9.60 33.80
C LEU A 173 -10.50 -8.18 34.08
N MET A 174 -10.10 -7.20 33.26
CA MET A 174 -10.56 -5.82 33.33
C MET A 174 -11.97 -5.60 32.73
N GLY A 175 -12.62 -6.67 32.24
CA GLY A 175 -13.95 -6.61 31.65
C GLY A 175 -13.99 -5.98 30.25
N TYR A 176 -12.86 -5.82 29.57
CA TYR A 176 -12.83 -5.26 28.20
C TYR A 176 -13.38 -6.25 27.18
N SER A 177 -14.25 -5.74 26.31
CA SER A 177 -14.65 -6.46 25.11
C SER A 177 -13.44 -6.65 24.17
N ARG A 178 -13.48 -7.63 23.26
CA ARG A 178 -12.40 -7.89 22.29
C ARG A 178 -12.03 -6.64 21.48
N ARG A 179 -13.01 -5.83 21.10
CA ARG A 179 -12.79 -4.59 20.38
C ARG A 179 -12.10 -3.53 21.25
N GLN A 180 -12.50 -3.43 22.51
CA GLN A 180 -11.86 -2.51 23.47
C GLN A 180 -10.42 -2.93 23.78
N ALA A 181 -10.18 -4.22 23.98
CA ALA A 181 -8.84 -4.77 24.17
C ALA A 181 -7.95 -4.50 22.94
N PHE A 182 -8.49 -4.66 21.73
CA PHE A 182 -7.78 -4.33 20.48
C PHE A 182 -7.40 -2.85 20.44
N MET A 183 -8.35 -1.95 20.59
CA MET A 183 -8.12 -0.50 20.45
C MET A 183 -7.24 0.07 21.56
N ARG A 184 -7.35 -0.43 22.79
CA ARG A 184 -6.69 0.15 23.96
C ARG A 184 -5.35 -0.51 24.31
N ILE A 185 -5.13 -1.76 23.89
CA ILE A 185 -3.95 -2.55 24.27
C ILE A 185 -3.21 -3.04 23.04
N THR A 186 -3.84 -3.89 22.21
CA THR A 186 -3.18 -4.59 21.11
C THR A 186 -2.64 -3.62 20.05
N LEU A 187 -3.47 -2.70 19.57
CA LEU A 187 -3.11 -1.74 18.54
C LEU A 187 -2.04 -0.74 18.99
N PRO A 188 -2.12 -0.12 20.19
CA PRO A 188 -1.05 0.76 20.67
C PRO A 188 0.31 0.07 20.81
N ILE A 189 0.34 -1.18 21.27
CA ILE A 189 1.59 -1.95 21.39
C ILE A 189 2.15 -2.32 20.00
N ALA A 190 1.29 -2.56 19.01
CA ALA A 190 1.70 -2.88 17.63
C ALA A 190 2.06 -1.64 16.80
N ARG A 191 1.77 -0.41 17.26
CA ARG A 191 2.03 0.83 16.50
C ARG A 191 3.43 0.92 15.91
N PRO A 192 4.53 0.64 16.65
CA PRO A 192 5.87 0.76 16.08
C PRO A 192 6.10 -0.15 14.87
N ALA A 193 5.51 -1.35 14.87
CA ALA A 193 5.63 -2.30 13.78
C ALA A 193 4.72 -1.96 12.57
N VAL A 194 3.63 -1.24 12.81
CA VAL A 194 2.66 -0.87 11.75
C VAL A 194 3.02 0.49 11.11
N SER A 195 3.73 1.36 11.85
CA SER A 195 4.12 2.70 11.40
C SER A 195 5.52 2.75 10.77
N ALA A 196 6.28 1.68 10.83
CA ALA A 196 7.59 1.53 10.17
C ALA A 196 7.42 1.23 8.69
#